data_f3b1c34ac8ded080f842c36718fe53a5
#
_entry.id   f3b1c34ac8ded080f842c36718fe53a5
#
_cell.length_a   1.000
_cell.length_b   1.000
_cell.length_c   1.000
_cell.angle_alpha   90.00
_cell.angle_beta   90.00
_cell.angle_gamma   90.00
#
_symmetry.space_group_name_H-M   'P 1'
#
loop_
_entity.id
_entity.type
_entity.pdbx_description
1 polymer ?
#
loop_
_entity_poly.entity_id
_entity_poly.type
_entity_poly.pdbx_seq_one_letter_code
_entity_poly.pdbx_strand_id
1 'polypeptide(L)' 'MAGDTKFEITEHIGILSEGSKGWTKELNKVSWNDREAKYDIRDWSPDHEKMGKGVTLSDDEVKKLKELLGAGKDNS' A
#
# COMPACT_ATOMS: atom_id res chain seq x y z
N MET A 1 -5.30 -21.78 9.25
CA MET A 1 -5.23 -21.32 10.62
C MET A 1 -5.98 -20.03 10.79
N ALA A 2 -6.66 -19.94 11.88
CA ALA A 2 -7.33 -18.69 12.18
C ALA A 2 -6.29 -17.59 12.25
N GLY A 3 -6.59 -16.47 11.67
CA GLY A 3 -5.69 -15.35 11.71
C GLY A 3 -4.71 -15.27 10.56
N ASP A 4 -4.58 -16.33 9.82
CA ASP A 4 -3.69 -16.29 8.67
C ASP A 4 -4.37 -15.53 7.56
N THR A 5 -3.74 -14.47 7.11
CA THR A 5 -4.24 -13.68 6.01
C THR A 5 -3.40 -13.98 4.79
N LYS A 6 -4.06 -14.49 3.77
CA LYS A 6 -3.38 -14.70 2.50
C LYS A 6 -3.26 -13.35 1.79
N PHE A 7 -2.10 -13.08 1.29
CA PHE A 7 -1.92 -11.87 0.52
C PHE A 7 -0.94 -12.12 -0.61
N GLU A 8 -1.07 -11.32 -1.64
CA GLU A 8 -0.14 -11.38 -2.75
C GLU A 8 0.04 -9.97 -3.27
N ILE A 9 1.30 -9.52 -3.34
CA ILE A 9 1.59 -8.23 -3.95
C ILE A 9 1.58 -8.47 -5.45
N THR A 10 0.51 -8.01 -6.09
CA THR A 10 0.37 -8.23 -7.52
C THR A 10 1.12 -7.21 -8.35
N GLU A 11 1.38 -6.04 -7.76
CA GLU A 11 2.12 -5.01 -8.45
C GLU A 11 2.82 -4.13 -7.43
N HIS A 12 4.14 -4.01 -7.55
CA HIS A 12 4.91 -3.12 -6.70
C HIS A 12 4.99 -1.76 -7.40
N ILE A 13 4.36 -0.75 -6.82
CA ILE A 13 4.28 0.54 -7.47
C ILE A 13 5.46 1.41 -7.06
N GLY A 14 5.75 1.50 -5.77
CA GLY A 14 6.90 2.26 -5.37
C GLY A 14 7.04 2.36 -3.86
N ILE A 15 8.18 2.88 -3.45
CA ILE A 15 8.51 3.08 -2.05
C ILE A 15 8.28 4.55 -1.72
N LEU A 16 7.51 4.79 -0.65
CA LEU A 16 7.23 6.15 -0.22
C LEU A 16 8.29 6.67 0.72
N SER A 17 8.80 5.81 1.59
CA SER A 17 9.84 6.22 2.54
C SER A 17 10.51 4.98 3.09
N GLU A 18 11.70 5.19 3.65
CA GLU A 18 12.45 4.13 4.31
C GLU A 18 12.44 4.39 5.80
N GLY A 19 12.15 3.33 6.55
CA GLY A 19 12.15 3.42 7.99
C GLY A 19 13.37 2.76 8.57
N SER A 20 13.28 2.43 9.86
CA SER A 20 14.39 1.80 10.54
C SER A 20 14.46 0.32 10.16
N LYS A 21 15.66 -0.24 10.30
CA LYS A 21 15.89 -1.68 10.16
C LYS A 21 15.50 -2.22 8.80
N GLY A 22 15.56 -1.39 7.78
CA GLY A 22 15.28 -1.84 6.43
C GLY A 22 13.81 -1.93 6.07
N TRP A 23 12.92 -1.50 6.96
CA TRP A 23 11.51 -1.45 6.65
C TRP A 23 11.23 -0.28 5.70
N THR A 24 10.27 -0.47 4.83
CA THR A 24 9.89 0.56 3.87
C THR A 24 8.39 0.75 3.89
N LYS A 25 7.96 1.99 3.71
CA LYS A 25 6.55 2.26 3.49
C LYS A 25 6.33 2.25 1.98
N GLU A 26 5.41 1.42 1.52
CA GLU A 26 5.27 1.16 0.09
C GLU A 26 3.84 1.32 -0.38
N LEU A 27 3.74 1.70 -1.64
CA LEU A 27 2.49 1.69 -2.36
C LEU A 27 2.52 0.50 -3.31
N ASN A 28 1.60 -0.41 -3.12
CA ASN A 28 1.52 -1.61 -3.94
C ASN A 28 0.07 -1.90 -4.27
N LYS A 29 -0.14 -2.82 -5.20
CA LYS A 29 -1.44 -3.45 -5.34
C LYS A 29 -1.35 -4.81 -4.69
N VAL A 30 -2.30 -5.09 -3.81
CA VAL A 30 -2.28 -6.31 -3.00
C VAL A 30 -3.62 -7.01 -3.11
N SER A 31 -3.54 -8.30 -3.36
CA SER A 31 -4.71 -9.16 -3.35
C SER A 31 -4.81 -9.79 -1.96
N TRP A 32 -5.89 -9.53 -1.28
CA TRP A 32 -6.14 -10.06 0.06
C TRP A 32 -7.10 -11.24 -0.04
N ASN A 33 -6.66 -12.40 0.45
CA ASN A 33 -7.50 -13.60 0.49
C ASN A 33 -8.09 -13.94 -0.87
N ASP A 34 -7.26 -13.83 -1.91
CA ASP A 34 -7.62 -14.18 -3.28
C ASP A 34 -8.71 -13.27 -3.86
N ARG A 35 -8.91 -12.11 -3.25
CA ARG A 35 -9.85 -11.15 -3.78
C ARG A 35 -9.16 -10.25 -4.78
N GLU A 36 -9.94 -9.42 -5.45
CA GLU A 36 -9.40 -8.48 -6.42
C GLU A 36 -8.37 -7.59 -5.76
N ALA A 37 -7.26 -7.38 -6.45
CA ALA A 37 -6.18 -6.57 -5.90
C ALA A 37 -6.62 -5.12 -5.74
N LYS A 38 -6.20 -4.52 -4.63
CA LYS A 38 -6.50 -3.12 -4.33
C LYS A 38 -5.21 -2.40 -4.01
N TYR A 39 -5.26 -1.08 -4.12
CA TYR A 39 -4.11 -0.28 -3.71
C TYR A 39 -3.92 -0.38 -2.21
N ASP A 40 -2.67 -0.40 -1.79
CA ASP A 40 -2.34 -0.57 -0.38
C ASP A 40 -1.11 0.25 -0.05
N ILE A 41 -1.17 0.99 1.04
CA ILE A 41 -0.05 1.75 1.56
C ILE A 41 0.25 1.21 2.95
N ARG A 42 1.42 0.64 3.13
CA ARG A 42 1.80 0.14 4.46
C ARG A 42 3.28 -0.11 4.55
N ASP A 43 3.73 -0.37 5.77
CA ASP A 43 5.12 -0.71 6.02
C ASP A 43 5.36 -2.18 5.72
N TRP A 44 6.50 -2.47 5.14
CA TRP A 44 6.90 -3.83 4.83
C TRP A 44 8.30 -4.10 5.35
N SER A 45 8.49 -5.32 5.86
CA SER A 45 9.83 -5.76 6.26
C SER A 45 10.70 -5.95 5.02
N PRO A 46 12.04 -6.01 5.20
CA PRO A 46 12.93 -6.14 4.05
C PRO A 46 12.62 -7.32 3.15
N ASP A 47 12.16 -8.44 3.74
CA ASP A 47 11.85 -9.62 2.96
C ASP A 47 10.38 -9.68 2.56
N HIS A 48 9.59 -8.67 2.92
CA HIS A 48 8.16 -8.58 2.60
C HIS A 48 7.35 -9.72 3.18
N GLU A 49 7.88 -10.39 4.20
CA GLU A 49 7.13 -11.44 4.87
C GLU A 49 6.29 -10.90 6.01
N LYS A 50 6.69 -9.76 6.55
CA LYS A 50 5.94 -9.12 7.62
C LYS A 50 5.47 -7.76 7.16
N MET A 51 4.34 -7.36 7.69
CA MET A 51 3.78 -6.06 7.34
C MET A 51 3.37 -5.33 8.59
N GLY A 52 3.44 -4.01 8.53
CA GLY A 52 2.99 -3.18 9.62
C GLY A 52 1.64 -2.58 9.34
N LYS A 53 1.39 -1.46 9.98
CA LYS A 53 0.12 -0.77 9.81
C LYS A 53 0.03 -0.17 8.41
N GLY A 54 -1.19 -0.08 7.92
CA GLY A 54 -1.40 0.53 6.62
C GLY A 54 -2.87 0.65 6.32
N VAL A 55 -3.15 1.08 5.11
CA VAL A 55 -4.52 1.25 4.64
C VAL A 55 -4.65 0.61 3.27
N THR A 56 -5.82 0.07 3.01
CA THR A 56 -6.17 -0.45 1.70
C THR A 56 -7.18 0.51 1.09
N LEU A 57 -6.96 0.88 -0.15
CA LEU A 57 -7.79 1.87 -0.82
C LEU A 57 -8.45 1.25 -2.04
N SER A 58 -9.72 1.59 -2.25
CA SER A 58 -10.41 1.21 -3.47
C SER A 58 -9.94 2.10 -4.62
N ASP A 59 -10.29 1.70 -5.84
CA ASP A 59 -9.94 2.51 -7.01
C ASP A 59 -10.56 3.91 -6.90
N ASP A 60 -11.78 3.99 -6.41
CA ASP A 60 -12.43 5.30 -6.26
C ASP A 60 -11.70 6.16 -5.23
N GLU A 61 -11.24 5.54 -4.15
CA GLU A 61 -10.52 6.28 -3.14
C GLU A 61 -9.19 6.77 -3.65
N VAL A 62 -8.51 5.98 -4.44
CA VAL A 62 -7.24 6.41 -5.03
C VAL A 62 -7.47 7.55 -6.00
N LYS A 63 -8.54 7.48 -6.79
CA LYS A 63 -8.86 8.54 -7.71
C LYS A 63 -9.11 9.84 -6.97
N LYS A 64 -9.83 9.76 -5.86
CA LYS A 64 -10.10 10.95 -5.06
C LYS A 64 -8.82 11.50 -4.44
N LEU A 65 -7.97 10.61 -3.98
CA LEU A 65 -6.70 11.01 -3.40
C LEU A 65 -5.85 11.76 -4.41
N LYS A 66 -5.81 11.27 -5.65
CA LYS A 66 -5.08 11.96 -6.69
C LYS A 66 -5.63 13.36 -6.93
N GLU A 67 -6.95 13.49 -6.91
CA GLU A 67 -7.55 14.81 -7.10
C GLU A 67 -7.18 15.77 -5.98
N LEU A 68 -7.21 15.27 -4.75
CA LEU A 68 -6.91 16.11 -3.61
C LEU A 68 -5.45 16.54 -3.61
N LEU A 69 -4.56 15.62 -3.95
CA LEU A 69 -3.14 15.96 -4.01
C LEU A 69 -2.86 16.92 -5.16
N GLY A 70 -3.52 16.72 -6.28
CA GLY A 70 -3.34 17.59 -7.43
C GLY A 70 -3.84 18.99 -7.15
N ALA A 71 -4.98 19.10 -6.46
CA ALA A 71 -5.52 20.41 -6.13
C ALA A 71 -4.57 21.17 -5.22
N GLY A 72 -3.94 20.47 -4.28
CA GLY A 72 -3.04 21.14 -3.36
C GLY A 72 -1.79 21.67 -4.02
N LYS A 73 -1.30 21.01 -5.04
CA LYS A 73 -0.05 21.42 -5.64
C LYS A 73 -0.19 22.67 -6.50
N ASP A 74 -1.40 23.03 -6.85
CA ASP A 74 -1.62 24.24 -7.64
C ASP A 74 -1.19 25.49 -6.92
N ASN A 75 -1.01 25.37 -5.63
CA ASN A 75 -0.64 26.51 -4.82
C ASN A 75 0.86 26.69 -4.69
N SER A 76 1.57 25.84 -5.28
CA SER A 76 3.03 25.88 -5.16
C SER A 76 3.62 26.91 -6.12
#